data_448ba7fbc9a4c726190e863ec511301b
#
_entry.id   448ba7fbc9a4c726190e863ec511301b
#
_cell.length_a   1.000
_cell.length_b   1.000
_cell.length_c   1.000
_cell.angle_alpha   90.00
_cell.angle_beta   90.00
_cell.angle_gamma   90.00
#
_symmetry.space_group_name_H-M   'P 1'
#
loop_
_entity.id
_entity.type
_entity.pdbx_description
1 polymer ?
#
loop_
_entity_poly.entity_id
_entity_poly.type
_entity_poly.pdbx_seq_one_letter_code
_entity_poly.pdbx_strand_id
1 'polypeptide(L)'
;MIYLDIDISKRNNFKKGMLVDIIENENIIRGYIEKILSNENSNNSKKGIKVQLSNKHSGRIYGVPSKVEIEKENFKFYNLFFNTCDIYTILEDKNVFVLDFQGKKCAYLYSNKDIALKSIKNTPFEKRPYRIGKLNRNKNIVELLKKYNIDIFVIDMEKQLTSEQLNVFEVQFRSM
;
A
#
# COMPACT_ATOMS: atom_id res chain seq x y z
N MET A 1 19.11 0.86 1.24
CA MET A 1 17.99 1.83 1.00
C MET A 1 18.53 3.02 0.23
N ILE A 2 17.80 3.48 -0.78
CA ILE A 2 18.19 4.61 -1.64
C ILE A 2 17.27 5.78 -1.29
N TYR A 3 17.86 6.86 -0.77
CA TYR A 3 17.15 8.09 -0.40
C TYR A 3 17.37 9.18 -1.42
N LEU A 4 16.43 10.13 -1.49
CA LEU A 4 16.61 11.37 -2.20
C LEU A 4 17.62 12.25 -1.44
N ASP A 5 18.43 13.01 -2.16
CA ASP A 5 19.35 14.00 -1.58
C ASP A 5 18.57 15.25 -1.13
N ILE A 6 17.95 15.14 0.04
CA ILE A 6 17.14 16.20 0.66
C ILE A 6 17.73 16.49 2.05
N ASP A 7 18.02 17.76 2.29
CA ASP A 7 18.50 18.20 3.61
C ASP A 7 17.41 18.00 4.67
N ILE A 8 17.59 16.95 5.48
CA ILE A 8 16.66 16.56 6.54
C ILE A 8 16.65 17.52 7.75
N SER A 9 17.59 18.46 7.81
CA SER A 9 17.64 19.47 8.85
C SER A 9 16.70 20.66 8.61
N LYS A 10 16.28 20.87 7.36
CA LYS A 10 15.46 22.00 6.95
C LYS A 10 13.97 21.64 6.97
N ARG A 11 13.23 22.27 7.89
CA ARG A 11 11.79 22.06 8.03
C ARG A 11 11.00 22.34 6.74
N ASN A 12 11.40 23.34 5.98
CA ASN A 12 10.71 23.75 4.74
C ASN A 12 10.78 22.71 3.63
N ASN A 13 11.67 21.71 3.74
CA ASN A 13 11.74 20.60 2.80
C ASN A 13 10.62 19.57 3.00
N PHE A 14 9.84 19.69 4.07
CA PHE A 14 8.82 18.70 4.46
C PHE A 14 7.44 19.32 4.58
N LYS A 15 6.44 18.60 4.12
CA LYS A 15 5.02 18.95 4.23
C LYS A 15 4.16 17.73 4.54
N LYS A 16 2.96 17.98 5.07
CA LYS A 16 1.94 16.95 5.27
C LYS A 16 1.71 16.17 3.98
N GLY A 17 1.61 14.85 4.08
CA GLY A 17 1.39 13.94 2.95
C GLY A 17 2.68 13.46 2.26
N MET A 18 3.87 13.94 2.64
CA MET A 18 5.12 13.37 2.13
C MET A 18 5.41 12.01 2.76
N LEU A 19 5.86 11.07 1.93
CA LEU A 19 6.36 9.78 2.40
C LEU A 19 7.79 9.95 2.89
N VAL A 20 8.05 9.54 4.13
CA VAL A 20 9.36 9.64 4.77
C VAL A 20 9.67 8.40 5.60
N ASP A 21 10.94 8.17 5.85
CA ASP A 21 11.42 7.25 6.87
C ASP A 21 11.81 8.06 8.11
N ILE A 22 11.35 7.59 9.28
CA ILE A 22 11.70 8.17 10.57
C ILE A 22 12.46 7.16 11.41
N ILE A 23 13.23 7.64 12.40
CA ILE A 23 13.79 6.82 13.46
C ILE A 23 12.92 6.97 14.71
N GLU A 24 12.41 5.85 15.20
CA GLU A 24 11.71 5.70 16.48
C GLU A 24 12.27 4.47 17.22
N ASN A 25 12.85 4.67 18.42
CA ASN A 25 13.45 3.59 19.22
C ASN A 25 14.42 2.70 18.41
N GLU A 26 15.35 3.32 17.66
CA GLU A 26 16.35 2.66 16.81
C GLU A 26 15.79 1.93 15.59
N ASN A 27 14.46 1.92 15.40
CA ASN A 27 13.83 1.32 14.22
C ASN A 27 13.53 2.38 13.16
N ILE A 28 13.71 1.99 11.90
CA ILE A 28 13.30 2.81 10.76
C ILE A 28 11.84 2.46 10.44
N ILE A 29 10.96 3.46 10.52
CA ILE A 29 9.54 3.34 10.25
C ILE A 29 9.17 4.24 9.09
N ARG A 30 8.54 3.68 8.06
CA ARG A 30 8.04 4.41 6.90
C ARG A 30 6.59 4.80 7.06
N GLY A 31 6.26 6.01 6.60
CA GLY A 31 4.87 6.48 6.56
C GLY A 31 4.75 7.91 6.02
N TYR A 32 3.51 8.32 5.82
CA TYR A 32 3.19 9.67 5.37
C TYR A 32 3.17 10.64 6.55
N ILE A 33 3.72 11.83 6.38
CA ILE A 33 3.67 12.88 7.40
C ILE A 33 2.21 13.30 7.63
N GLU A 34 1.71 13.11 8.86
CA GLU A 34 0.42 13.66 9.31
C GLU A 34 0.61 15.05 9.91
N LYS A 35 1.66 15.23 10.73
CA LYS A 35 1.98 16.48 11.42
C LYS A 35 3.48 16.65 11.60
N ILE A 36 3.96 17.89 11.41
CA ILE A 36 5.34 18.29 11.75
C ILE A 36 5.33 18.78 13.19
N LEU A 37 6.16 18.15 14.05
CA LEU A 37 6.23 18.40 15.49
C LEU A 37 7.38 19.35 15.87
N SER A 38 8.34 19.57 14.98
CA SER A 38 9.44 20.54 15.20
C SER A 38 8.91 21.98 15.11
N ASN A 39 9.30 22.85 16.05
CA ASN A 39 8.93 24.27 16.06
C ASN A 39 9.47 25.01 14.83
N GLU A 40 8.78 26.08 14.41
CA GLU A 40 9.17 26.88 13.22
C GLU A 40 10.53 27.51 13.34
N ASN A 41 10.98 27.85 14.58
CA ASN A 41 12.29 28.42 14.87
C ASN A 41 13.45 27.40 14.80
N SER A 42 13.16 26.10 14.60
CA SER A 42 14.19 25.08 14.47
C SER A 42 14.55 24.79 13.00
N ASN A 43 14.74 25.85 12.21
CA ASN A 43 15.07 25.72 10.78
C ASN A 43 16.38 24.96 10.47
N ASN A 44 17.19 24.65 11.49
CA ASN A 44 18.43 23.90 11.36
C ASN A 44 18.59 22.91 12.52
N SER A 45 17.69 21.94 12.64
CA SER A 45 17.88 20.87 13.61
C SER A 45 18.93 19.88 13.11
N LYS A 46 20.16 19.97 13.59
CA LYS A 46 21.25 19.00 13.30
C LYS A 46 20.82 17.53 13.49
N LYS A 47 19.74 17.29 14.22
CA LYS A 47 19.18 15.94 14.50
C LYS A 47 18.03 15.55 13.59
N GLY A 48 17.72 16.32 12.56
CA GLY A 48 16.56 16.09 11.69
C GLY A 48 15.22 16.59 12.27
N ILE A 49 14.23 16.75 11.41
CA ILE A 49 12.90 17.27 11.74
C ILE A 49 12.05 16.17 12.39
N LYS A 50 11.41 16.49 13.53
CA LYS A 50 10.50 15.56 14.23
C LYS A 50 9.10 15.66 13.62
N VAL A 51 8.53 14.50 13.27
CA VAL A 51 7.19 14.38 12.67
C VAL A 51 6.37 13.28 13.34
N GLN A 52 5.06 13.35 13.15
CA GLN A 52 4.13 12.25 13.39
C GLN A 52 3.64 11.74 12.03
N LEU A 53 3.63 10.43 11.87
CA LEU A 53 3.16 9.75 10.68
C LEU A 53 1.67 9.40 10.78
N SER A 54 1.01 9.15 9.66
CA SER A 54 -0.40 8.73 9.60
C SER A 54 -0.69 7.40 10.31
N ASN A 55 0.31 6.53 10.41
CA ASN A 55 0.26 5.27 11.18
C ASN A 55 0.53 5.47 12.69
N LYS A 56 0.49 6.72 13.19
CA LYS A 56 0.64 7.14 14.59
C LYS A 56 2.04 7.04 15.19
N HIS A 57 3.02 6.59 14.44
CA HIS A 57 4.42 6.63 14.85
C HIS A 57 4.96 8.06 14.84
N SER A 58 5.92 8.35 15.70
CA SER A 58 6.55 9.66 15.80
C SER A 58 8.05 9.55 15.96
N GLY A 59 8.79 10.28 15.16
CA GLY A 59 10.24 10.22 15.19
C GLY A 59 10.88 11.35 14.41
N ARG A 60 12.20 11.29 14.28
CA ARG A 60 12.95 12.23 13.44
C ARG A 60 13.07 11.66 12.04
N ILE A 61 12.93 12.53 11.04
CA ILE A 61 13.11 12.12 9.64
C ILE A 61 14.56 11.65 9.47
N TYR A 62 14.68 10.44 8.95
CA TYR A 62 15.93 9.80 8.59
C TYR A 62 16.25 9.99 7.10
N GLY A 63 15.22 9.99 6.27
CA GLY A 63 15.37 10.20 4.84
C GLY A 63 14.03 10.21 4.10
N VAL A 64 14.08 10.60 2.83
CA VAL A 64 12.97 10.53 1.90
C VAL A 64 13.27 9.39 0.91
N PRO A 65 12.50 8.29 0.91
CA PRO A 65 12.79 7.17 0.03
C PRO A 65 12.68 7.57 -1.45
N SER A 66 13.63 7.13 -2.27
CA SER A 66 13.57 7.36 -3.71
C SER A 66 12.45 6.54 -4.36
N LYS A 67 12.02 6.93 -5.56
CA LYS A 67 11.04 6.18 -6.34
C LYS A 67 11.49 4.73 -6.56
N VAL A 68 12.77 4.52 -6.85
CA VAL A 68 13.36 3.18 -7.05
C VAL A 68 13.24 2.32 -5.79
N GLU A 69 13.45 2.92 -4.60
CA GLU A 69 13.32 2.18 -3.34
C GLU A 69 11.87 1.78 -3.07
N ILE A 70 10.93 2.70 -3.32
CA ILE A 70 9.49 2.43 -3.18
C ILE A 70 9.04 1.31 -4.14
N GLU A 71 9.50 1.35 -5.39
CA GLU A 71 9.20 0.32 -6.39
C GLU A 71 9.74 -1.05 -5.99
N LYS A 72 10.97 -1.12 -5.47
CA LYS A 72 11.55 -2.38 -4.94
C LYS A 72 10.74 -2.98 -3.80
N GLU A 73 10.28 -2.14 -2.87
CA GLU A 73 9.47 -2.63 -1.75
C GLU A 73 8.09 -3.09 -2.21
N ASN A 74 7.46 -2.34 -3.09
CA ASN A 74 6.20 -2.73 -3.67
C ASN A 74 6.34 -4.06 -4.43
N PHE A 75 7.41 -4.23 -5.19
CA PHE A 75 7.69 -5.49 -5.89
C PHE A 75 7.82 -6.66 -4.92
N LYS A 76 8.59 -6.51 -3.84
CA LYS A 76 8.72 -7.55 -2.80
C LYS A 76 7.37 -7.89 -2.17
N PHE A 77 6.57 -6.86 -1.85
CA PHE A 77 5.23 -7.04 -1.28
C PHE A 77 4.30 -7.81 -2.23
N TYR A 78 4.22 -7.40 -3.50
CA TYR A 78 3.37 -8.06 -4.48
C TYR A 78 3.83 -9.49 -4.78
N ASN A 79 5.15 -9.71 -4.84
CA ASN A 79 5.72 -11.04 -5.00
C ASN A 79 5.29 -11.96 -3.86
N LEU A 80 5.45 -11.52 -2.63
CA LEU A 80 5.02 -12.28 -1.45
C LEU A 80 3.51 -12.54 -1.49
N PHE A 81 2.72 -11.51 -1.74
CA PHE A 81 1.26 -11.60 -1.79
C PHE A 81 0.77 -12.62 -2.82
N PHE A 82 1.21 -12.52 -4.08
CA PHE A 82 0.73 -13.38 -5.14
C PHE A 82 1.29 -14.80 -5.12
N ASN A 83 2.47 -15.02 -4.53
CA ASN A 83 3.11 -16.34 -4.51
C ASN A 83 2.89 -17.14 -3.24
N THR A 84 2.74 -16.50 -2.09
CA THR A 84 2.72 -17.19 -0.79
C THR A 84 1.40 -17.07 -0.05
N CYS A 85 0.62 -16.01 -0.26
CA CYS A 85 -0.62 -15.80 0.46
C CYS A 85 -1.81 -16.50 -0.21
N ASP A 86 -2.73 -17.01 0.58
CA ASP A 86 -4.09 -17.28 0.11
C ASP A 86 -4.76 -15.94 -0.17
N ILE A 87 -5.37 -15.81 -1.36
CA ILE A 87 -5.99 -14.55 -1.75
C ILE A 87 -7.50 -14.64 -1.54
N TYR A 88 -8.02 -13.67 -0.82
CA TYR A 88 -9.45 -13.49 -0.57
C TYR A 88 -9.96 -12.22 -1.25
N THR A 89 -11.23 -12.21 -1.59
CA THR A 89 -11.88 -11.06 -2.23
C THR A 89 -13.34 -10.97 -1.79
N ILE A 90 -13.96 -9.84 -2.08
CA ILE A 90 -15.39 -9.67 -1.93
C ILE A 90 -16.09 -10.30 -3.14
N LEU A 91 -17.06 -11.15 -2.90
CA LEU A 91 -17.90 -11.76 -3.93
C LEU A 91 -19.32 -11.21 -3.85
N GLU A 92 -19.88 -10.93 -5.00
CA GLU A 92 -21.31 -10.73 -5.21
C GLU A 92 -21.83 -11.96 -5.94
N ASP A 93 -22.71 -12.71 -5.28
CA ASP A 93 -23.12 -14.06 -5.70
C ASP A 93 -21.93 -15.02 -5.87
N LYS A 94 -21.46 -15.24 -7.07
CA LYS A 94 -20.29 -16.10 -7.39
C LYS A 94 -19.16 -15.37 -8.10
N ASN A 95 -19.33 -14.07 -8.34
CA ASN A 95 -18.37 -13.26 -9.08
C ASN A 95 -17.57 -12.36 -8.16
N VAL A 96 -16.35 -11.99 -8.57
CA VAL A 96 -15.59 -10.95 -7.90
C VAL A 96 -16.37 -9.65 -7.99
N PHE A 97 -16.61 -9.02 -6.84
CA PHE A 97 -17.24 -7.70 -6.79
C PHE A 97 -16.28 -6.65 -7.33
N VAL A 98 -16.75 -5.87 -8.28
CA VAL A 98 -16.00 -4.78 -8.91
C VAL A 98 -16.75 -3.47 -8.68
N LEU A 99 -16.12 -2.54 -7.98
CA LEU A 99 -16.65 -1.20 -7.75
C LEU A 99 -16.21 -0.26 -8.87
N ASP A 100 -17.15 0.45 -9.49
CA ASP A 100 -16.81 1.58 -10.34
C ASP A 100 -16.61 2.83 -9.47
N PHE A 101 -15.40 3.37 -9.45
CA PHE A 101 -15.06 4.56 -8.73
C PHE A 101 -14.39 5.57 -9.67
N GLN A 102 -15.08 6.67 -9.96
CA GLN A 102 -14.62 7.73 -10.86
C GLN A 102 -14.21 7.22 -12.25
N GLY A 103 -14.97 6.28 -12.81
CA GLY A 103 -14.72 5.67 -14.11
C GLY A 103 -13.60 4.64 -14.13
N LYS A 104 -13.08 4.24 -12.96
CA LYS A 104 -12.10 3.16 -12.81
C LYS A 104 -12.71 1.98 -12.10
N LYS A 105 -12.49 0.80 -12.62
CA LYS A 105 -12.93 -0.47 -12.02
C LYS A 105 -11.96 -0.90 -10.94
N CYS A 106 -12.46 -1.01 -9.72
CA CYS A 106 -11.66 -1.35 -8.53
C CYS A 106 -12.11 -2.69 -7.96
N ALA A 107 -11.16 -3.54 -7.55
CA ALA A 107 -11.42 -4.75 -6.79
C ALA A 107 -10.56 -4.81 -5.53
N TYR A 108 -11.08 -5.50 -4.50
CA TYR A 108 -10.41 -5.65 -3.22
C TYR A 108 -9.83 -7.05 -3.09
N LEU A 109 -8.55 -7.14 -2.76
CA LEU A 109 -7.83 -8.38 -2.51
C LEU A 109 -7.26 -8.36 -1.09
N TYR A 110 -7.26 -9.52 -0.44
CA TYR A 110 -6.81 -9.66 0.94
C TYR A 110 -5.89 -10.87 1.11
N SER A 111 -4.83 -10.71 1.89
CA SER A 111 -3.84 -11.74 2.19
C SER A 111 -4.37 -12.84 3.14
N ASN A 112 -5.44 -12.55 3.88
CA ASN A 112 -6.13 -13.55 4.71
C ASN A 112 -7.59 -13.17 4.93
N LYS A 113 -8.36 -14.16 5.41
CA LYS A 113 -9.80 -14.02 5.62
C LYS A 113 -10.16 -13.05 6.76
N ASP A 114 -9.33 -12.97 7.80
CA ASP A 114 -9.63 -12.12 8.95
C ASP A 114 -9.47 -10.64 8.63
N ILE A 115 -8.46 -10.28 7.82
CA ILE A 115 -8.29 -8.92 7.29
C ILE A 115 -9.51 -8.57 6.44
N ALA A 116 -9.93 -9.47 5.54
CA ALA A 116 -11.11 -9.26 4.70
C ALA A 116 -12.37 -9.01 5.54
N LEU A 117 -12.63 -9.85 6.53
CA LEU A 117 -13.80 -9.72 7.41
C LEU A 117 -13.77 -8.41 8.23
N LYS A 118 -12.60 -8.03 8.73
CA LYS A 118 -12.45 -6.75 9.45
C LYS A 118 -12.69 -5.55 8.56
N SER A 119 -12.21 -5.61 7.30
CA SER A 119 -12.30 -4.47 6.37
C SER A 119 -13.74 -4.20 5.90
N ILE A 120 -14.60 -5.24 5.83
CA ILE A 120 -16.00 -5.08 5.40
C ILE A 120 -16.96 -4.78 6.57
N LYS A 121 -16.51 -4.97 7.82
CA LYS A 121 -17.34 -4.74 9.01
C LYS A 121 -17.86 -3.30 9.05
N ASN A 122 -19.17 -3.16 9.31
CA ASN A 122 -19.87 -1.87 9.31
C ASN A 122 -19.92 -1.14 7.94
N THR A 123 -19.67 -1.89 6.87
CA THR A 123 -19.81 -1.40 5.49
C THR A 123 -21.00 -2.05 4.80
N PRO A 124 -21.47 -1.55 3.65
CA PRO A 124 -22.49 -2.23 2.85
C PRO A 124 -22.12 -3.65 2.44
N PHE A 125 -20.83 -3.98 2.35
CA PHE A 125 -20.34 -5.33 2.01
C PHE A 125 -20.55 -6.38 3.10
N GLU A 126 -20.89 -5.98 4.32
CA GLU A 126 -21.23 -6.92 5.41
C GLU A 126 -22.58 -7.58 5.18
N LYS A 127 -23.45 -6.97 4.36
CA LYS A 127 -24.82 -7.42 4.08
C LYS A 127 -24.83 -8.25 2.79
N ARG A 128 -25.75 -9.21 2.72
CA ARG A 128 -26.05 -9.93 1.47
C ARG A 128 -26.38 -8.96 0.32
N PRO A 129 -25.97 -9.26 -0.93
CA PRO A 129 -25.43 -10.53 -1.44
C PRO A 129 -23.89 -10.72 -1.29
N TYR A 130 -23.20 -9.79 -0.64
CA TYR A 130 -21.74 -9.81 -0.54
C TYR A 130 -21.24 -10.85 0.47
N ARG A 131 -20.13 -11.49 0.13
CA ARG A 131 -19.42 -12.45 0.99
C ARG A 131 -17.93 -12.43 0.71
N ILE A 132 -17.12 -12.89 1.66
CA ILE A 132 -15.69 -13.11 1.43
C ILE A 132 -15.50 -14.49 0.82
N GLY A 133 -14.86 -14.55 -0.33
CA GLY A 133 -14.48 -15.78 -1.02
C GLY A 133 -12.98 -15.89 -1.18
N LYS A 134 -12.48 -17.13 -1.19
CA LYS A 134 -11.10 -17.45 -1.50
C LYS A 134 -10.93 -17.62 -3.01
N LEU A 135 -9.96 -16.96 -3.60
CA LEU A 135 -9.58 -17.18 -5.00
C LEU A 135 -8.73 -18.44 -5.12
N ASN A 136 -9.08 -19.29 -6.11
CA ASN A 136 -8.37 -20.55 -6.31
C ASN A 136 -7.00 -20.29 -6.94
N ARG A 137 -5.92 -20.71 -6.27
CA ARG A 137 -4.53 -20.56 -6.74
C ARG A 137 -4.21 -21.34 -8.03
N ASN A 138 -4.95 -22.42 -8.32
CA ASN A 138 -4.73 -23.26 -9.50
C ASN A 138 -5.14 -22.58 -10.82
N LYS A 139 -5.86 -21.46 -10.76
CA LYS A 139 -6.07 -20.58 -11.90
C LYS A 139 -5.10 -19.41 -11.79
N ASN A 140 -4.42 -19.12 -12.87
CA ASN A 140 -3.57 -17.94 -12.94
C ASN A 140 -4.39 -16.71 -12.49
N ILE A 141 -4.06 -16.21 -11.29
CA ILE A 141 -4.79 -15.09 -10.67
C ILE A 141 -4.79 -13.88 -11.61
N VAL A 142 -3.69 -13.67 -12.31
CA VAL A 142 -3.56 -12.59 -13.28
C VAL A 142 -4.59 -12.72 -14.42
N GLU A 143 -4.80 -13.94 -14.94
CA GLU A 143 -5.83 -14.17 -15.97
C GLU A 143 -7.24 -13.94 -15.43
N LEU A 144 -7.50 -14.38 -14.18
CA LEU A 144 -8.77 -14.11 -13.53
C LEU A 144 -9.02 -12.60 -13.40
N LEU A 145 -8.02 -11.85 -12.97
CA LEU A 145 -8.11 -10.41 -12.76
C LEU A 145 -8.28 -9.66 -14.09
N LYS A 146 -7.60 -10.11 -15.16
CA LYS A 146 -7.79 -9.57 -16.52
C LYS A 146 -9.21 -9.78 -17.06
N LYS A 147 -9.87 -10.90 -16.72
CA LYS A 147 -11.24 -11.18 -17.15
C LYS A 147 -12.25 -10.11 -16.70
N TYR A 148 -12.00 -9.45 -15.57
CA TYR A 148 -12.89 -8.44 -15.01
C TYR A 148 -12.58 -7.02 -15.47
N ASN A 149 -11.54 -6.81 -16.32
CA ASN A 149 -11.08 -5.49 -16.75
C ASN A 149 -10.91 -4.52 -15.57
N ILE A 150 -10.21 -4.98 -14.53
CA ILE A 150 -9.99 -4.20 -13.32
C ILE A 150 -8.83 -3.23 -13.56
N ASP A 151 -9.04 -1.96 -13.26
CA ASP A 151 -8.01 -0.92 -13.39
C ASP A 151 -7.12 -0.83 -12.15
N ILE A 152 -7.72 -1.04 -10.97
CA ILE A 152 -7.03 -0.89 -9.69
C ILE A 152 -7.39 -2.05 -8.76
N PHE A 153 -6.37 -2.68 -8.20
CA PHE A 153 -6.51 -3.63 -7.08
C PHE A 153 -6.13 -2.94 -5.78
N VAL A 154 -7.03 -2.99 -4.80
CA VAL A 154 -6.75 -2.53 -3.43
C VAL A 154 -6.39 -3.76 -2.60
N ILE A 155 -5.14 -3.84 -2.15
CA ILE A 155 -4.61 -4.99 -1.43
C ILE A 155 -4.51 -4.66 0.06
N ASP A 156 -5.15 -5.47 0.91
CA ASP A 156 -5.23 -5.34 2.37
C ASP A 156 -5.65 -3.94 2.86
N MET A 157 -6.37 -3.17 2.03
CA MET A 157 -6.74 -1.77 2.26
C MET A 157 -5.55 -0.79 2.40
N GLU A 158 -4.32 -1.23 2.12
CA GLU A 158 -3.09 -0.47 2.34
C GLU A 158 -2.35 -0.15 1.04
N LYS A 159 -2.36 -1.07 0.09
CA LYS A 159 -1.62 -0.95 -1.17
C LYS A 159 -2.57 -0.92 -2.36
N GLN A 160 -2.15 -0.19 -3.40
CA GLN A 160 -2.84 -0.18 -4.68
C GLN A 160 -1.91 -0.68 -5.77
N LEU A 161 -2.43 -1.55 -6.63
CA LEU A 161 -1.75 -2.10 -7.79
C LEU A 161 -2.60 -1.82 -9.03
N THR A 162 -2.04 -1.10 -10.01
CA THR A 162 -2.73 -0.87 -11.29
C THR A 162 -2.58 -2.08 -12.21
N SER A 163 -3.48 -2.20 -13.20
CA SER A 163 -3.40 -3.24 -14.22
C SER A 163 -2.09 -3.17 -15.02
N GLU A 164 -1.56 -1.97 -15.27
CA GLU A 164 -0.26 -1.79 -15.93
C GLU A 164 0.88 -2.35 -15.08
N GLN A 165 0.90 -2.05 -13.79
CA GLN A 165 1.88 -2.60 -12.85
C GLN A 165 1.77 -4.12 -12.74
N LEU A 166 0.55 -4.67 -12.75
CA LEU A 166 0.32 -6.12 -12.73
C LEU A 166 0.90 -6.79 -13.99
N ASN A 167 0.75 -6.17 -15.17
CA ASN A 167 1.33 -6.70 -16.40
C ASN A 167 2.86 -6.74 -16.37
N VAL A 168 3.50 -5.68 -15.87
CA VAL A 168 4.95 -5.63 -15.69
C VAL A 168 5.41 -6.74 -14.74
N PHE A 169 4.67 -6.94 -13.67
CA PHE A 169 4.93 -7.95 -12.67
C PHE A 169 4.81 -9.38 -13.26
N GLU A 170 3.80 -9.65 -14.08
CA GLU A 170 3.61 -10.94 -14.75
C GLU A 170 4.79 -11.29 -15.67
N VAL A 171 5.30 -10.35 -16.44
CA VAL A 171 6.46 -10.56 -17.32
C VAL A 171 7.70 -10.93 -16.52
N GLN A 172 7.94 -10.27 -15.39
CA GLN A 172 9.07 -10.56 -14.50
C GLN A 172 8.94 -11.93 -13.81
N PHE A 173 7.73 -12.40 -13.54
CA PHE A 173 7.50 -13.74 -12.96
C PHE A 173 7.71 -14.89 -13.94
N ARG A 174 7.40 -14.68 -15.22
CA ARG A 174 7.61 -15.71 -16.25
C ARG A 174 9.06 -15.87 -16.65
N SER A 175 9.92 -14.92 -16.28
CA SER A 175 11.37 -14.91 -16.56
C SER A 175 12.23 -15.45 -15.41
N MET A 176 11.63 -15.85 -14.30
CA MET A 176 12.25 -16.58 -13.18
C MET A 176 11.88 -18.07 -13.21
#